data_9d7ce754172c3f0185085db509bb61f2
#
_entry.id   9d7ce754172c3f0185085db509bb61f2
#
_cell.length_a   1.000
_cell.length_b   1.000
_cell.length_c   1.000
_cell.angle_alpha   90.00
_cell.angle_beta   90.00
_cell.angle_gamma   90.00
#
_symmetry.space_group_name_H-M   'P 1'
#
loop_
_entity.id
_entity.type
_entity.pdbx_description
1 polymer ?
#
loop_
_entity_poly.entity_id
_entity_poly.type
_entity_poly.pdbx_seq_one_letter_code
_entity_poly.pdbx_strand_id
1 'polypeptide(L)'
;MEKVNYSYSTLSLITIINYLKKGYLKRERENYEYHIKDRDEFLRGIILGFPMSQIVLDNTNKIIVGESLINILLDFFEDKIEISNGISKKIIKDNLSFFEKDSFKRKTISDILKNYHNKKEFRLRFSTLPEEIQKNLKNYQLQYVTLYFPNKKIIEEYRNQVFYYLNKYR
;
A
#
# COMPACT_ATOMS: atom_id res chain seq x y z
N MET A 1 -15.16 33.06 -7.75
CA MET A 1 -14.85 31.61 -7.69
C MET A 1 -14.01 31.38 -6.45
N GLU A 2 -14.52 30.69 -5.44
CA GLU A 2 -13.77 30.40 -4.22
C GLU A 2 -12.62 29.46 -4.54
N LYS A 3 -11.39 29.81 -4.16
CA LYS A 3 -10.20 29.03 -4.45
C LYS A 3 -10.06 27.89 -3.43
N VAL A 4 -9.80 26.68 -3.92
CA VAL A 4 -9.37 25.55 -3.07
C VAL A 4 -7.89 25.76 -2.71
N ASN A 5 -7.61 25.86 -1.42
CA ASN A 5 -6.24 25.88 -0.91
C ASN A 5 -5.73 24.46 -0.70
N TYR A 6 -4.42 24.27 -0.70
CA TYR A 6 -3.82 22.96 -0.46
C TYR A 6 -2.53 23.06 0.35
N SER A 7 -2.22 21.97 1.04
CA SER A 7 -0.92 21.78 1.69
C SER A 7 -0.35 20.40 1.34
N TYR A 8 0.98 20.35 1.22
CA TYR A 8 1.71 19.09 1.04
C TYR A 8 2.34 18.65 2.35
N SER A 9 2.35 17.36 2.58
CA SER A 9 3.04 16.78 3.73
C SER A 9 3.47 15.35 3.44
N THR A 10 4.30 14.80 4.33
CA THR A 10 4.81 13.42 4.23
C THR A 10 4.66 12.74 5.57
N LEU A 11 4.18 11.51 5.57
CA LEU A 11 4.09 10.66 6.76
C LEU A 11 4.64 9.27 6.44
N SER A 12 5.22 8.63 7.45
CA SER A 12 5.59 7.22 7.33
C SER A 12 4.34 6.35 7.22
N LEU A 13 4.44 5.24 6.49
CA LEU A 13 3.34 4.32 6.30
C LEU A 13 2.77 3.82 7.63
N ILE A 14 3.64 3.51 8.61
CA ILE A 14 3.17 3.09 9.93
C ILE A 14 2.39 4.19 10.66
N THR A 15 2.75 5.46 10.46
CA THR A 15 2.01 6.59 11.05
C THR A 15 0.61 6.70 10.43
N ILE A 16 0.50 6.55 9.11
CA ILE A 16 -0.79 6.56 8.40
C ILE A 16 -1.69 5.43 8.89
N ILE A 17 -1.15 4.20 8.99
CA ILE A 17 -1.87 3.05 9.52
C ILE A 17 -2.38 3.30 10.94
N ASN A 18 -1.54 3.86 11.82
CA ASN A 18 -1.91 4.21 13.19
C ASN A 18 -2.99 5.29 13.24
N TYR A 19 -2.93 6.28 12.36
CA TYR A 19 -3.93 7.35 12.26
C TYR A 19 -5.29 6.82 11.81
N LEU A 20 -5.30 5.85 10.86
CA LEU A 20 -6.52 5.15 10.45
C LEU A 20 -7.12 4.36 11.60
N LYS A 21 -6.31 3.59 12.33
CA LYS A 21 -6.75 2.78 13.49
C LYS A 21 -7.32 3.64 14.63
N LYS A 22 -6.77 4.84 14.81
CA LYS A 22 -7.23 5.81 15.84
C LYS A 22 -8.37 6.70 15.37
N GLY A 23 -8.79 6.60 14.10
CA GLY A 23 -9.82 7.45 13.52
C GLY A 23 -9.40 8.89 13.23
N TYR A 24 -8.08 9.21 13.29
CA TYR A 24 -7.55 10.52 12.90
C TYR A 24 -7.57 10.75 11.40
N LEU A 25 -7.39 9.68 10.63
CA LEU A 25 -7.70 9.62 9.21
C LEU A 25 -8.98 8.83 9.01
N LYS A 26 -9.84 9.31 8.12
CA LYS A 26 -11.13 8.71 7.80
C LYS A 26 -11.13 8.16 6.40
N ARG A 27 -11.81 7.03 6.20
CA ARG A 27 -12.05 6.42 4.90
C ARG A 27 -13.54 6.20 4.69
N GLU A 28 -13.97 6.16 3.44
CA GLU A 28 -15.39 6.09 3.08
C GLU A 28 -15.91 4.67 2.91
N ARG A 29 -15.07 3.78 2.40
CA ARG A 29 -15.46 2.42 2.03
C ARG A 29 -14.54 1.40 2.70
N GLU A 30 -15.14 0.35 3.25
CA GLU A 30 -14.41 -0.75 3.87
C GLU A 30 -14.00 -1.84 2.86
N ASN A 31 -14.73 -2.00 1.76
CA ASN A 31 -14.52 -3.07 0.79
C ASN A 31 -14.17 -2.53 -0.60
N TYR A 32 -12.97 -2.85 -1.06
CA TYR A 32 -12.52 -2.67 -2.43
C TYR A 32 -12.22 -4.03 -3.05
N GLU A 33 -12.79 -4.30 -4.22
CA GLU A 33 -12.36 -5.43 -5.05
C GLU A 33 -11.12 -5.01 -5.85
N TYR A 34 -10.03 -5.74 -5.68
CA TYR A 34 -8.81 -5.56 -6.47
C TYR A 34 -8.61 -6.77 -7.38
N HIS A 35 -8.09 -6.54 -8.57
CA HIS A 35 -7.48 -7.62 -9.31
C HIS A 35 -6.22 -8.09 -8.56
N ILE A 36 -6.18 -9.37 -8.19
CA ILE A 36 -5.10 -9.95 -7.36
C ILE A 36 -3.72 -9.63 -7.95
N LYS A 37 -3.57 -9.70 -9.27
CA LYS A 37 -2.31 -9.41 -9.96
C LYS A 37 -1.86 -7.96 -9.76
N ASP A 38 -2.76 -6.98 -9.89
CA ASP A 38 -2.44 -5.57 -9.77
C ASP A 38 -2.10 -5.22 -8.32
N ARG A 39 -2.83 -5.78 -7.37
CA ARG A 39 -2.54 -5.69 -5.94
C ARG A 39 -1.14 -6.20 -5.60
N ASP A 40 -0.80 -7.38 -6.09
CA ASP A 40 0.47 -8.05 -5.77
C ASP A 40 1.67 -7.33 -6.42
N GLU A 41 1.52 -6.83 -7.67
CA GLU A 41 2.57 -6.02 -8.31
C GLU A 41 2.70 -4.64 -7.61
N PHE A 42 1.62 -4.05 -7.13
CA PHE A 42 1.68 -2.85 -6.29
C PHE A 42 2.46 -3.11 -5.00
N LEU A 43 2.15 -4.18 -4.26
CA LEU A 43 2.87 -4.55 -3.03
C LEU A 43 4.36 -4.82 -3.32
N ARG A 44 4.68 -5.50 -4.43
CA ARG A 44 6.06 -5.69 -4.87
C ARG A 44 6.75 -4.34 -5.11
N GLY A 45 6.10 -3.41 -5.79
CA GLY A 45 6.65 -2.07 -6.03
C GLY A 45 7.02 -1.35 -4.73
N ILE A 46 6.12 -1.37 -3.73
CA ILE A 46 6.37 -0.76 -2.41
C ILE A 46 7.51 -1.46 -1.66
N ILE A 47 7.57 -2.80 -1.71
CA ILE A 47 8.66 -3.58 -1.11
C ILE A 47 10.01 -3.23 -1.74
N LEU A 48 10.05 -2.93 -3.04
CA LEU A 48 11.24 -2.49 -3.76
C LEU A 48 11.56 -0.99 -3.57
N GLY A 49 10.72 -0.25 -2.84
CA GLY A 49 10.91 1.18 -2.59
C GLY A 49 10.46 2.09 -3.73
N PHE A 50 9.66 1.59 -4.68
CA PHE A 50 9.12 2.45 -5.74
C PHE A 50 8.12 3.46 -5.18
N PRO A 51 8.13 4.71 -5.68
CA PRO A 51 7.23 5.74 -5.20
C PRO A 51 5.77 5.37 -5.47
N MET A 52 4.93 5.58 -4.46
CA MET A 52 3.49 5.45 -4.56
C MET A 52 2.86 6.77 -5.00
N SER A 53 1.70 6.69 -5.67
CA SER A 53 0.88 7.86 -5.96
C SER A 53 0.51 8.62 -4.68
N GLN A 54 0.35 9.94 -4.80
CA GLN A 54 -0.06 10.78 -3.69
C GLN A 54 -1.45 10.40 -3.18
N ILE A 55 -1.63 10.51 -1.87
CA ILE A 55 -2.93 10.42 -1.21
C ILE A 55 -3.50 11.83 -1.12
N VAL A 56 -4.78 11.98 -1.37
CA VAL A 56 -5.47 13.26 -1.21
C VAL A 56 -6.47 13.17 -0.08
N LEU A 57 -6.40 14.12 0.83
CA LEU A 57 -7.29 14.29 1.99
C LEU A 57 -8.15 15.54 1.79
N ASP A 58 -9.32 15.54 2.40
CA ASP A 58 -10.08 16.77 2.62
C ASP A 58 -9.71 17.43 3.96
N ASN A 59 -10.26 18.60 4.23
CA ASN A 59 -10.06 19.36 5.47
C ASN A 59 -10.65 18.69 6.73
N THR A 60 -11.31 17.54 6.60
CA THR A 60 -11.79 16.71 7.71
C THR A 60 -10.93 15.48 7.94
N ASN A 61 -9.76 15.41 7.28
CA ASN A 61 -8.86 14.28 7.24
C ASN A 61 -9.48 13.01 6.63
N LYS A 62 -10.43 13.15 5.72
CA LYS A 62 -11.01 12.04 4.97
C LYS A 62 -10.22 11.81 3.70
N ILE A 63 -9.85 10.56 3.42
CA ILE A 63 -9.18 10.18 2.19
C ILE A 63 -10.18 10.26 1.03
N ILE A 64 -9.86 11.05 0.01
CA ILE A 64 -10.67 11.21 -1.20
C ILE A 64 -10.02 10.61 -2.45
N VAL A 65 -8.69 10.45 -2.43
CA VAL A 65 -7.93 9.73 -3.48
C VAL A 65 -6.89 8.84 -2.83
N GLY A 66 -6.69 7.65 -3.37
CA GLY A 66 -5.69 6.68 -2.89
C GLY A 66 -6.19 5.75 -1.79
N GLU A 67 -7.48 5.77 -1.47
CA GLU A 67 -8.08 4.95 -0.41
C GLU A 67 -7.88 3.44 -0.67
N SER A 68 -8.07 2.98 -1.91
CA SER A 68 -7.86 1.57 -2.28
C SER A 68 -6.43 1.10 -2.00
N LEU A 69 -5.43 1.94 -2.31
CA LEU A 69 -4.02 1.62 -2.08
C LEU A 69 -3.71 1.51 -0.58
N ILE A 70 -4.28 2.42 0.21
CA ILE A 70 -4.14 2.41 1.67
C ILE A 70 -4.80 1.16 2.28
N ASN A 71 -5.95 0.74 1.76
CA ASN A 71 -6.62 -0.47 2.22
C ASN A 71 -5.79 -1.73 1.91
N ILE A 72 -5.19 -1.84 0.71
CA ILE A 72 -4.26 -2.92 0.38
C ILE A 72 -3.09 -2.97 1.37
N LEU A 73 -2.48 -1.83 1.65
CA LEU A 73 -1.35 -1.75 2.58
C LEU A 73 -1.77 -2.13 3.99
N LEU A 74 -2.91 -1.65 4.47
CA LEU A 74 -3.43 -1.99 5.79
C LEU A 74 -3.68 -3.49 5.92
N ASP A 75 -4.38 -4.10 4.95
CA ASP A 75 -4.66 -5.53 4.94
C ASP A 75 -3.39 -6.38 4.85
N PHE A 76 -2.38 -5.91 4.11
CA PHE A 76 -1.08 -6.58 4.06
C PHE A 76 -0.33 -6.49 5.40
N PHE A 77 -0.29 -5.32 6.04
CA PHE A 77 0.33 -5.14 7.35
C PHE A 77 -0.35 -5.93 8.47
N GLU A 78 -1.62 -6.26 8.31
CA GLU A 78 -2.41 -7.06 9.26
C GLU A 78 -2.44 -8.55 8.89
N ASP A 79 -1.63 -8.98 7.92
CA ASP A 79 -1.57 -10.36 7.40
C ASP A 79 -2.92 -10.91 6.90
N LYS A 80 -3.86 -10.03 6.54
CA LYS A 80 -5.16 -10.41 5.98
C LYS A 80 -5.07 -10.86 4.54
N ILE A 81 -4.02 -10.42 3.82
CA ILE A 81 -3.77 -10.79 2.43
C ILE A 81 -2.37 -11.38 2.28
N GLU A 82 -2.25 -12.27 1.31
CA GLU A 82 -0.99 -12.91 0.91
C GLU A 82 -0.66 -12.52 -0.53
N ILE A 83 0.63 -12.33 -0.80
CA ILE A 83 1.13 -12.14 -2.16
C ILE A 83 1.17 -13.48 -2.87
N SER A 84 0.67 -13.54 -4.10
CA SER A 84 0.64 -14.77 -4.91
C SER A 84 2.03 -15.37 -5.11
N ASN A 85 2.08 -16.68 -5.32
CA ASN A 85 3.31 -17.45 -5.44
C ASN A 85 4.28 -16.88 -6.50
N GLY A 86 3.77 -16.49 -7.67
CA GLY A 86 4.62 -15.96 -8.75
C GLY A 86 5.31 -14.66 -8.38
N ILE A 87 4.57 -13.73 -7.76
CA ILE A 87 5.11 -12.43 -7.32
C ILE A 87 5.99 -12.59 -6.07
N SER A 88 5.61 -13.48 -5.14
CA SER A 88 6.44 -13.81 -3.96
C SER A 88 7.83 -14.29 -4.37
N LYS A 89 7.95 -15.15 -5.38
CA LYS A 89 9.24 -15.61 -5.92
C LYS A 89 10.06 -14.47 -6.52
N LYS A 90 9.42 -13.54 -7.24
CA LYS A 90 10.09 -12.35 -7.78
C LYS A 90 10.64 -11.48 -6.64
N ILE A 91 9.83 -11.20 -5.59
CA ILE A 91 10.24 -10.41 -4.43
C ILE A 91 11.45 -11.04 -3.74
N ILE A 92 11.45 -12.36 -3.52
CA ILE A 92 12.59 -13.06 -2.90
C ILE A 92 13.84 -12.90 -3.77
N LYS A 93 13.71 -13.10 -5.09
CA LYS A 93 14.84 -12.95 -6.01
C LYS A 93 15.41 -11.53 -5.99
N ASP A 94 14.55 -10.53 -6.03
CA ASP A 94 14.94 -9.11 -6.05
C ASP A 94 15.57 -8.65 -4.71
N ASN A 95 15.29 -9.36 -3.60
CA ASN A 95 15.73 -9.04 -2.25
C ASN A 95 16.54 -10.18 -1.59
N LEU A 96 17.20 -11.01 -2.38
CA LEU A 96 17.82 -12.24 -1.92
C LEU A 96 18.77 -12.03 -0.73
N SER A 97 19.58 -10.96 -0.75
CA SER A 97 20.54 -10.65 0.33
C SER A 97 19.87 -10.41 1.68
N PHE A 98 18.68 -9.83 1.73
CA PHE A 98 17.92 -9.66 2.97
C PHE A 98 17.36 -10.97 3.49
N PHE A 99 16.87 -11.80 2.59
CA PHE A 99 16.34 -13.11 2.93
C PHE A 99 17.44 -14.08 3.41
N GLU A 100 18.64 -14.01 2.86
CA GLU A 100 19.78 -14.88 3.25
C GLU A 100 20.38 -14.49 4.60
N LYS A 101 20.32 -13.23 5.00
CA LYS A 101 20.78 -12.75 6.30
C LYS A 101 19.89 -13.24 7.46
N ASP A 102 18.61 -13.48 7.20
CA ASP A 102 17.68 -13.99 8.20
C ASP A 102 17.88 -15.50 8.37
N SER A 103 18.62 -15.89 9.40
CA SER A 103 19.01 -17.28 9.67
C SER A 103 17.82 -18.23 9.84
N PHE A 104 16.68 -17.74 10.34
CA PHE A 104 15.45 -18.52 10.48
C PHE A 104 14.80 -18.80 9.13
N LYS A 105 14.90 -17.88 8.19
CA LYS A 105 14.28 -17.97 6.85
C LYS A 105 15.21 -18.62 5.81
N ARG A 106 16.51 -18.69 6.09
CA ARG A 106 17.54 -19.19 5.16
C ARG A 106 17.25 -20.61 4.65
N LYS A 107 16.84 -21.54 5.52
CA LYS A 107 16.52 -22.91 5.15
C LYS A 107 15.28 -22.96 4.24
N THR A 108 14.22 -22.25 4.60
CA THR A 108 12.98 -22.16 3.83
C THR A 108 13.23 -21.57 2.45
N ILE A 109 14.11 -20.57 2.35
CA ILE A 109 14.46 -19.91 1.09
C ILE A 109 15.34 -20.79 0.21
N SER A 110 16.33 -21.47 0.79
CA SER A 110 17.12 -22.46 0.05
C SER A 110 16.22 -23.52 -0.55
N ASP A 111 15.22 -23.99 0.19
CA ASP A 111 14.25 -24.97 -0.28
C ASP A 111 13.32 -24.38 -1.37
N ILE A 112 12.92 -23.11 -1.25
CA ILE A 112 12.12 -22.42 -2.26
C ILE A 112 12.91 -22.19 -3.54
N LEU A 113 14.18 -21.75 -3.44
CA LEU A 113 15.03 -21.50 -4.61
C LEU A 113 15.46 -22.79 -5.29
N LYS A 114 15.80 -23.85 -4.54
CA LYS A 114 16.10 -25.17 -5.08
C LYS A 114 14.89 -25.82 -5.74
N ASN A 115 13.70 -25.57 -5.19
CA ASN A 115 12.42 -26.09 -5.68
C ASN A 115 11.69 -25.06 -6.56
N TYR A 116 12.41 -24.10 -7.19
CA TYR A 116 11.78 -23.09 -8.07
C TYR A 116 10.93 -23.72 -9.18
N HIS A 117 11.26 -24.93 -9.60
CA HIS A 117 10.50 -25.74 -10.57
C HIS A 117 9.45 -26.64 -9.92
N ASN A 118 9.47 -26.82 -8.59
CA ASN A 118 8.48 -27.63 -7.90
C ASN A 118 7.20 -26.82 -7.61
N LYS A 119 6.06 -27.45 -7.82
CA LYS A 119 4.70 -26.89 -7.69
C LYS A 119 4.32 -26.45 -6.27
N LYS A 120 5.23 -26.45 -5.28
CA LYS A 120 4.94 -26.05 -3.92
C LYS A 120 4.63 -24.56 -3.89
N GLU A 121 3.39 -24.20 -3.60
CA GLU A 121 2.94 -22.82 -3.48
C GLU A 121 3.63 -22.14 -2.29
N PHE A 122 4.22 -21.00 -2.57
CA PHE A 122 4.79 -20.13 -1.55
C PHE A 122 4.20 -18.74 -1.67
N ARG A 123 3.65 -18.23 -0.56
CA ARG A 123 2.98 -16.93 -0.51
C ARG A 123 3.56 -16.10 0.61
N LEU A 124 3.96 -14.88 0.30
CA LEU A 124 4.49 -13.94 1.28
C LEU A 124 3.35 -13.21 1.98
N ARG A 125 3.49 -13.07 3.31
CA ARG A 125 2.74 -12.17 4.16
C ARG A 125 3.69 -11.12 4.73
N PHE A 126 3.16 -10.04 5.29
CA PHE A 126 4.00 -9.04 5.94
C PHE A 126 4.86 -9.64 7.07
N SER A 127 4.26 -10.48 7.93
CA SER A 127 4.98 -11.15 9.03
C SER A 127 6.07 -12.12 8.57
N THR A 128 6.00 -12.62 7.33
CA THR A 128 6.99 -13.55 6.77
C THR A 128 8.14 -12.86 6.04
N LEU A 129 8.06 -11.55 5.85
CA LEU A 129 9.17 -10.77 5.28
C LEU A 129 10.35 -10.71 6.25
N PRO A 130 11.61 -10.57 5.76
CA PRO A 130 12.76 -10.25 6.59
C PRO A 130 12.53 -8.99 7.42
N GLU A 131 13.08 -8.95 8.62
CA GLU A 131 12.86 -7.87 9.59
C GLU A 131 13.27 -6.50 9.03
N GLU A 132 14.37 -6.48 8.28
CA GLU A 132 14.85 -5.27 7.62
C GLU A 132 13.87 -4.74 6.56
N ILE A 133 13.27 -5.63 5.77
CA ILE A 133 12.22 -5.24 4.79
C ILE A 133 10.98 -4.75 5.52
N GLN A 134 10.56 -5.41 6.60
CA GLN A 134 9.42 -4.95 7.41
C GLN A 134 9.69 -3.55 7.98
N LYS A 135 10.92 -3.29 8.48
CA LYS A 135 11.34 -1.97 8.98
C LYS A 135 11.31 -0.91 7.88
N ASN A 136 11.83 -1.24 6.71
CA ASN A 136 11.83 -0.32 5.56
C ASN A 136 10.39 0.03 5.14
N LEU A 137 9.50 -0.96 5.08
CA LEU A 137 8.08 -0.74 4.78
C LEU A 137 7.39 0.15 5.83
N LYS A 138 7.63 -0.08 7.13
CA LYS A 138 7.07 0.75 8.20
C LYS A 138 7.49 2.22 8.07
N ASN A 139 8.74 2.45 7.64
CA ASN A 139 9.33 3.78 7.49
C ASN A 139 9.15 4.37 6.09
N TYR A 140 8.51 3.64 5.16
CA TYR A 140 8.25 4.12 3.81
C TYR A 140 7.45 5.42 3.86
N GLN A 141 7.95 6.45 3.15
CA GLN A 141 7.37 7.79 3.19
C GLN A 141 6.28 7.94 2.14
N LEU A 142 5.08 8.28 2.58
CA LEU A 142 3.94 8.59 1.72
C LEU A 142 3.72 10.09 1.67
N GLN A 143 3.64 10.61 0.45
CA GLN A 143 3.24 12.00 0.20
C GLN A 143 1.72 12.10 0.23
N TYR A 144 1.21 13.12 0.89
CA TYR A 144 -0.21 13.43 0.84
C TYR A 144 -0.45 14.93 0.65
N VAL A 145 -1.58 15.23 0.06
CA VAL A 145 -2.07 16.59 -0.15
C VAL A 145 -3.36 16.74 0.64
N THR A 146 -3.45 17.77 1.46
CA THR A 146 -4.72 18.16 2.07
C THR A 146 -5.33 19.30 1.27
N LEU A 147 -6.56 19.10 0.81
CA LEU A 147 -7.34 20.10 0.10
C LEU A 147 -8.31 20.77 1.08
N TYR A 148 -8.23 22.08 1.16
CA TYR A 148 -9.11 22.91 2.01
C TYR A 148 -10.23 23.47 1.15
N PHE A 149 -11.38 22.83 1.22
CA PHE A 149 -12.58 23.22 0.48
C PHE A 149 -13.35 24.27 1.27
N PRO A 150 -13.81 25.35 0.62
CA PRO A 150 -14.58 26.39 1.29
C PRO A 150 -15.96 25.92 1.78
N ASN A 151 -16.55 24.90 1.14
CA ASN A 151 -17.82 24.32 1.55
C ASN A 151 -17.96 22.84 1.13
N LYS A 152 -18.94 22.13 1.75
CA LYS A 152 -19.18 20.70 1.50
C LYS A 152 -19.60 20.37 0.07
N LYS A 153 -20.35 21.26 -0.60
CA LYS A 153 -20.85 21.03 -1.96
C LYS A 153 -19.68 20.90 -2.95
N ILE A 154 -18.65 21.74 -2.81
CA ILE A 154 -17.44 21.69 -3.64
C ILE A 154 -16.68 20.39 -3.41
N ILE A 155 -16.64 19.86 -2.17
CA ILE A 155 -16.03 18.55 -1.88
C ILE A 155 -16.72 17.44 -2.69
N GLU A 156 -18.06 17.42 -2.69
CA GLU A 156 -18.85 16.40 -3.40
C GLU A 156 -18.66 16.49 -4.92
N GLU A 157 -18.67 17.71 -5.47
CA GLU A 157 -18.40 17.94 -6.89
C GLU A 157 -17.01 17.47 -7.30
N TYR A 158 -15.98 17.79 -6.49
CA TYR A 158 -14.60 17.34 -6.72
C TYR A 158 -14.47 15.81 -6.68
N ARG A 159 -15.07 15.15 -5.70
CA ARG A 159 -15.09 13.68 -5.59
C ARG A 159 -15.69 13.04 -6.82
N ASN A 160 -16.84 13.55 -7.28
CA ASN A 160 -17.52 13.04 -8.45
C ASN A 160 -16.67 13.20 -9.72
N GLN A 161 -15.99 14.33 -9.88
CA GLN A 161 -15.08 14.57 -11.00
C GLN A 161 -13.87 13.62 -10.95
N VAL A 162 -13.20 13.47 -9.80
CA VAL A 162 -12.06 12.55 -9.64
C VAL A 162 -12.50 11.12 -9.92
N PHE A 163 -13.65 10.71 -9.41
CA PHE A 163 -14.19 9.37 -9.66
C PHE A 163 -14.52 9.13 -11.14
N TYR A 164 -15.06 10.13 -11.81
CA TYR A 164 -15.32 10.09 -13.25
C TYR A 164 -14.03 9.93 -14.05
N TYR A 165 -13.00 10.74 -13.77
CA TYR A 165 -11.72 10.64 -14.47
C TYR A 165 -10.99 9.32 -14.22
N LEU A 166 -10.96 8.83 -12.98
CA LEU A 166 -10.33 7.55 -12.66
C LEU A 166 -11.01 6.36 -13.35
N ASN A 167 -12.33 6.41 -13.57
CA ASN A 167 -13.07 5.35 -14.26
C ASN A 167 -13.03 5.47 -15.80
N LYS A 168 -12.76 6.66 -16.34
CA LYS A 168 -12.71 6.88 -17.80
C LYS A 168 -11.41 6.37 -18.44
N TYR A 169 -10.34 6.27 -17.66
CA TYR A 169 -9.01 5.88 -18.15
C TYR A 169 -8.56 4.49 -17.62
N ARG A 170 -9.50 3.70 -17.11
CA ARG A 170 -9.37 2.27 -16.90
C ARG A 170 -9.94 1.54 -18.13
#